data_6e375281c97b524fd072bb608b8c398f
#
_entry.id   6e375281c97b524fd072bb608b8c398f
#
_cell.length_a   1.000
_cell.length_b   1.000
_cell.length_c   1.000
_cell.angle_alpha   90.00
_cell.angle_beta   90.00
_cell.angle_gamma   90.00
#
_symmetry.space_group_name_H-M   'P 1'
#
loop_
_entity.id
_entity.type
_entity.pdbx_description
1 polymer ?
#
loop_
_entity_poly.entity_id
_entity_poly.type
_entity_poly.pdbx_seq_one_letter_code
_entity_poly.pdbx_strand_id
1 'polypeptide(L)'
;MQRIALYDLDRTVTRAPTFTPFLIHMAASGNPLRLLGVPLWVLAMLGYKAKLYGRKPLKQFGLRLLAGRVVRSAALAPHIDAFVARQLARNIQPGARAQIAADRAAGMDCVLVTAAPEIYADAMASALGLAACIATRHQRDAAGNLLCGIDGANNYGSEKVARVEAWLTAQGLSRADCHITAYTDHASDAPILNFADAGVLVGHYAKPHGGWSQADWSGAAA
;
A
#
# COMPACT_ATOMS: atom_id res chain seq x y z
N MET A 1 14.61 12.95 -19.37
CA MET A 1 13.53 11.99 -19.09
C MET A 1 13.64 11.57 -17.65
N GLN A 2 12.63 11.87 -16.84
CA GLN A 2 12.60 11.54 -15.41
C GLN A 2 12.46 10.03 -15.23
N ARG A 3 13.26 9.42 -14.37
CA ARG A 3 13.20 7.98 -14.10
C ARG A 3 12.43 7.73 -12.80
N ILE A 4 11.39 6.91 -12.86
CA ILE A 4 10.48 6.67 -11.74
C ILE A 4 10.31 5.17 -11.51
N ALA A 5 10.39 4.73 -10.25
CA ALA A 5 10.12 3.37 -9.84
C ALA A 5 8.85 3.34 -8.96
N LEU A 6 7.80 2.68 -9.42
CA LEU A 6 6.53 2.52 -8.72
C LEU A 6 6.50 1.19 -8.01
N TYR A 7 6.26 1.19 -6.70
CA TYR A 7 6.23 0.00 -5.85
C TYR A 7 4.84 -0.23 -5.27
N ASP A 8 4.25 -1.39 -5.48
CA ASP A 8 3.14 -1.82 -4.63
C ASP A 8 3.65 -2.23 -3.26
N LEU A 9 2.77 -2.20 -2.24
CA LEU A 9 3.15 -2.48 -0.86
C LEU A 9 2.95 -3.95 -0.48
N ASP A 10 1.67 -4.37 -0.47
CA ASP A 10 1.25 -5.65 0.12
C ASP A 10 1.70 -6.83 -0.73
N ARG A 11 2.55 -7.73 -0.19
CA ARG A 11 3.20 -8.87 -0.86
C ARG A 11 4.22 -8.52 -1.94
N THR A 12 4.42 -7.23 -2.21
CA THR A 12 5.46 -6.72 -3.09
C THR A 12 6.64 -6.22 -2.27
N VAL A 13 6.52 -5.05 -1.63
CA VAL A 13 7.53 -4.56 -0.68
C VAL A 13 7.47 -5.35 0.62
N THR A 14 6.26 -5.72 1.08
CA THR A 14 6.07 -6.56 2.26
C THR A 14 5.87 -8.03 1.89
N ARG A 15 6.26 -8.93 2.81
CA ARG A 15 6.04 -10.40 2.66
C ARG A 15 4.57 -10.78 2.76
N ALA A 16 3.82 -10.06 3.61
CA ALA A 16 2.42 -10.33 3.92
C ALA A 16 1.59 -9.04 3.90
N PRO A 17 0.26 -9.14 3.68
CA PRO A 17 -0.62 -7.98 3.70
C PRO A 17 -0.61 -7.26 5.05
N THR A 18 -0.70 -5.93 5.00
CA THR A 18 -0.54 -5.06 6.17
C THR A 18 -1.87 -4.64 6.82
N PHE A 19 -2.98 -4.66 6.09
CA PHE A 19 -4.22 -4.03 6.55
C PHE A 19 -4.84 -4.72 7.79
N THR A 20 -5.04 -6.05 7.77
CA THR A 20 -5.59 -6.77 8.94
C THR A 20 -4.66 -6.68 10.17
N PRO A 21 -3.33 -6.87 10.05
CA PRO A 21 -2.40 -6.60 11.15
C PRO A 21 -2.50 -5.18 11.70
N PHE A 22 -2.70 -4.17 10.83
CA PHE A 22 -2.91 -2.79 11.28
C PHE A 22 -4.19 -2.63 12.10
N LEU A 23 -5.31 -3.20 11.65
CA LEU A 23 -6.57 -3.15 12.40
C LEU A 23 -6.44 -3.78 13.79
N ILE A 24 -5.80 -4.96 13.88
CA ILE A 24 -5.56 -5.66 15.14
C ILE A 24 -4.65 -4.82 16.03
N HIS A 25 -3.60 -4.22 15.48
CA HIS A 25 -2.69 -3.34 16.22
C HIS A 25 -3.44 -2.13 16.79
N MET A 26 -4.27 -1.47 16.00
CA MET A 26 -5.08 -0.33 16.47
C MET A 26 -6.07 -0.72 17.57
N ALA A 27 -6.70 -1.89 17.45
CA ALA A 27 -7.56 -2.40 18.50
C ALA A 27 -6.78 -2.67 19.81
N ALA A 28 -5.66 -3.40 19.69
CA ALA A 28 -4.87 -3.83 20.86
C ALA A 28 -4.25 -2.65 21.61
N SER A 29 -3.75 -1.63 20.88
CA SER A 29 -3.06 -0.50 21.48
C SER A 29 -3.97 0.67 21.87
N GLY A 30 -5.10 0.84 21.17
CA GLY A 30 -6.04 1.93 21.42
C GLY A 30 -7.17 1.57 22.40
N ASN A 31 -7.90 0.49 22.10
CA ASN A 31 -8.97 -0.04 22.94
C ASN A 31 -9.04 -1.57 22.79
N PRO A 32 -8.45 -2.36 23.70
CA PRO A 32 -8.38 -3.81 23.61
C PRO A 32 -9.75 -4.52 23.54
N LEU A 33 -10.81 -3.92 24.06
CA LEU A 33 -12.18 -4.48 23.96
C LEU A 33 -12.64 -4.62 22.50
N ARG A 34 -12.07 -3.82 21.58
CA ARG A 34 -12.36 -3.94 20.15
C ARG A 34 -11.85 -5.24 19.52
N LEU A 35 -10.91 -5.94 20.17
CA LEU A 35 -10.47 -7.27 19.74
C LEU A 35 -11.61 -8.30 19.74
N LEU A 36 -12.66 -8.10 20.56
CA LEU A 36 -13.88 -8.90 20.50
C LEU A 36 -14.59 -8.81 19.14
N GLY A 37 -14.29 -7.79 18.33
CA GLY A 37 -14.79 -7.65 16.97
C GLY A 37 -14.04 -8.50 15.93
N VAL A 38 -12.91 -9.14 16.28
CA VAL A 38 -12.11 -9.92 15.32
C VAL A 38 -12.90 -11.05 14.67
N PRO A 39 -13.74 -11.84 15.37
CA PRO A 39 -14.57 -12.85 14.70
C PRO A 39 -15.50 -12.24 13.63
N LEU A 40 -16.09 -11.09 13.92
CA LEU A 40 -16.97 -10.38 12.98
C LEU A 40 -16.17 -9.84 11.77
N TRP A 41 -14.93 -9.41 11.99
CA TRP A 41 -14.00 -9.04 10.91
C TRP A 41 -13.70 -10.24 9.99
N VAL A 42 -13.46 -11.43 10.56
CA VAL A 42 -13.23 -12.66 9.78
C VAL A 42 -14.47 -13.00 8.94
N LEU A 43 -15.67 -12.92 9.51
CA LEU A 43 -16.92 -13.11 8.76
C LEU A 43 -17.07 -12.09 7.63
N ALA A 44 -16.73 -10.83 7.87
CA ALA A 44 -16.73 -9.81 6.83
C ALA A 44 -15.73 -10.14 5.71
N MET A 45 -14.53 -10.63 6.03
CA MET A 45 -13.58 -11.07 4.99
C MET A 45 -14.10 -12.27 4.19
N LEU A 46 -14.83 -13.21 4.81
CA LEU A 46 -15.47 -14.32 4.09
C LEU A 46 -16.56 -13.82 3.15
N GLY A 47 -17.41 -12.89 3.58
CA GLY A 47 -18.40 -12.23 2.74
C GLY A 47 -17.80 -11.51 1.54
N TYR A 48 -16.66 -10.82 1.74
CA TYR A 48 -15.92 -10.22 0.64
C TYR A 48 -15.37 -11.27 -0.34
N LYS A 49 -14.80 -12.39 0.16
CA LYS A 49 -14.36 -13.50 -0.70
C LYS A 49 -15.51 -14.11 -1.50
N ALA A 50 -16.69 -14.17 -0.89
CA ALA A 50 -17.94 -14.59 -1.56
C ALA A 50 -18.50 -13.52 -2.52
N LYS A 51 -17.80 -12.39 -2.72
CA LYS A 51 -18.17 -11.27 -3.62
C LYS A 51 -19.50 -10.58 -3.25
N LEU A 52 -19.93 -10.64 -1.99
CA LEU A 52 -21.15 -9.98 -1.52
C LEU A 52 -21.02 -8.46 -1.50
N TYR A 53 -19.80 -7.94 -1.40
CA TYR A 53 -19.47 -6.51 -1.45
C TYR A 53 -18.02 -6.29 -1.85
N GLY A 54 -17.70 -5.01 -2.17
CA GLY A 54 -16.38 -4.62 -2.65
C GLY A 54 -15.36 -4.31 -1.54
N ARG A 55 -14.14 -3.97 -1.94
CA ARG A 55 -13.02 -3.64 -1.03
C ARG A 55 -13.25 -2.39 -0.20
N LYS A 56 -13.88 -1.34 -0.77
CA LYS A 56 -14.11 -0.06 -0.06
C LYS A 56 -14.99 -0.26 1.17
N PRO A 57 -16.22 -0.82 1.09
CA PRO A 57 -17.03 -1.07 2.28
C PRO A 57 -16.36 -2.02 3.29
N LEU A 58 -15.65 -3.05 2.84
CA LEU A 58 -14.89 -3.92 3.74
C LEU A 58 -13.87 -3.14 4.58
N LYS A 59 -13.06 -2.29 3.95
CA LYS A 59 -12.05 -1.49 4.67
C LYS A 59 -12.67 -0.50 5.65
N GLN A 60 -13.72 0.20 5.22
CA GLN A 60 -14.46 1.13 6.09
C GLN A 60 -15.06 0.42 7.30
N PHE A 61 -15.64 -0.77 7.09
CA PHE A 61 -16.16 -1.60 8.17
C PHE A 61 -15.06 -2.04 9.13
N GLY A 62 -13.92 -2.54 8.63
CA GLY A 62 -12.80 -2.96 9.46
C GLY A 62 -12.24 -1.82 10.32
N LEU A 63 -12.03 -0.64 9.74
CA LEU A 63 -11.60 0.55 10.47
C LEU A 63 -12.61 0.93 11.56
N ARG A 64 -13.91 1.01 11.23
CA ARG A 64 -14.97 1.34 12.17
C ARG A 64 -15.03 0.34 13.33
N LEU A 65 -14.90 -0.94 13.04
CA LEU A 65 -15.00 -2.02 14.01
C LEU A 65 -13.79 -2.04 14.96
N LEU A 66 -12.57 -2.05 14.41
CA LEU A 66 -11.35 -2.33 15.15
C LEU A 66 -10.56 -1.08 15.54
N ALA A 67 -10.54 -0.02 14.71
CA ALA A 67 -9.88 1.23 15.06
C ALA A 67 -10.84 2.27 15.66
N GLY A 68 -12.11 2.32 15.19
CA GLY A 68 -13.13 3.25 15.66
C GLY A 68 -13.68 4.11 14.54
N ARG A 69 -14.80 4.81 14.83
CA ARG A 69 -15.42 5.72 13.85
C ARG A 69 -14.56 6.96 13.60
N VAL A 70 -13.92 7.43 14.66
CA VAL A 70 -13.04 8.59 14.70
C VAL A 70 -11.80 8.22 15.47
N VAL A 71 -10.63 8.44 14.92
CA VAL A 71 -9.35 8.29 15.62
C VAL A 71 -8.71 9.67 15.74
N ARG A 72 -8.48 10.13 16.96
CA ARG A 72 -7.89 11.45 17.22
C ARG A 72 -6.48 11.50 16.66
N SER A 73 -6.17 12.53 15.87
CA SER A 73 -4.86 12.70 15.23
C SER A 73 -3.70 12.70 16.22
N ALA A 74 -3.86 13.35 17.38
CA ALA A 74 -2.82 13.37 18.42
C ALA A 74 -2.52 11.98 19.02
N ALA A 75 -3.50 11.07 19.06
CA ALA A 75 -3.32 9.71 19.57
C ALA A 75 -2.82 8.74 18.47
N LEU A 76 -2.90 9.13 17.20
CA LEU A 76 -2.67 8.24 16.08
C LEU A 76 -1.17 7.98 15.84
N ALA A 77 -0.34 9.03 15.92
CA ALA A 77 1.07 8.95 15.57
C ALA A 77 1.85 7.86 16.33
N PRO A 78 1.79 7.74 17.67
CA PRO A 78 2.52 6.68 18.37
C PRO A 78 2.13 5.27 17.97
N HIS A 79 0.83 5.04 17.64
CA HIS A 79 0.36 3.74 17.18
C HIS A 79 0.88 3.43 15.77
N ILE A 80 0.94 4.43 14.90
CA ILE A 80 1.50 4.27 13.55
C ILE A 80 3.00 3.98 13.64
N ASP A 81 3.75 4.74 14.40
CA ASP A 81 5.20 4.57 14.54
C ASP A 81 5.53 3.15 15.04
N ALA A 82 4.83 2.67 16.07
CA ALA A 82 5.00 1.32 16.59
C ALA A 82 4.62 0.23 15.56
N PHE A 83 3.54 0.44 14.79
CA PHE A 83 3.15 -0.45 13.73
C PHE A 83 4.20 -0.50 12.61
N VAL A 84 4.62 0.67 12.11
CA VAL A 84 5.61 0.80 11.03
C VAL A 84 6.94 0.18 11.45
N ALA A 85 7.45 0.46 12.65
CA ALA A 85 8.67 -0.14 13.16
C ALA A 85 8.60 -1.68 13.14
N ARG A 86 7.46 -2.25 13.55
CA ARG A 86 7.24 -3.71 13.48
C ARG A 86 7.23 -4.23 12.04
N GLN A 87 6.56 -3.52 11.11
CA GLN A 87 6.54 -3.92 9.70
C GLN A 87 7.96 -3.89 9.10
N LEU A 88 8.71 -2.83 9.33
CA LEU A 88 10.08 -2.68 8.86
C LEU A 88 11.02 -3.77 9.39
N ALA A 89 10.85 -4.18 10.64
CA ALA A 89 11.69 -5.18 11.27
C ALA A 89 11.37 -6.62 10.80
N ARG A 90 10.09 -6.92 10.46
CA ARG A 90 9.64 -8.31 10.31
C ARG A 90 8.95 -8.65 9.00
N ASN A 91 8.47 -7.65 8.26
CA ASN A 91 7.57 -7.87 7.12
C ASN A 91 8.12 -7.35 5.78
N ILE A 92 9.27 -6.68 5.73
CA ILE A 92 9.83 -6.22 4.46
C ILE A 92 10.61 -7.38 3.79
N GLN A 93 10.39 -7.55 2.49
CA GLN A 93 11.14 -8.50 1.69
C GLN A 93 12.60 -8.05 1.54
N PRO A 94 13.60 -8.94 1.70
CA PRO A 94 15.01 -8.56 1.53
C PRO A 94 15.30 -7.98 0.14
N GLY A 95 14.78 -8.62 -0.91
CA GLY A 95 14.94 -8.16 -2.28
C GLY A 95 14.30 -6.80 -2.54
N ALA A 96 13.17 -6.47 -1.87
CA ALA A 96 12.56 -5.14 -1.96
C ALA A 96 13.49 -4.04 -1.44
N ARG A 97 14.16 -4.28 -0.29
CA ARG A 97 15.14 -3.30 0.24
C ARG A 97 16.30 -3.10 -0.71
N ALA A 98 16.84 -4.19 -1.26
CA ALA A 98 17.95 -4.14 -2.20
C ALA A 98 17.55 -3.40 -3.48
N GLN A 99 16.36 -3.68 -4.03
CA GLN A 99 15.88 -3.02 -5.25
C GLN A 99 15.62 -1.52 -5.03
N ILE A 100 14.96 -1.14 -3.93
CA ILE A 100 14.75 0.28 -3.60
C ILE A 100 16.09 1.00 -3.46
N ALA A 101 17.08 0.38 -2.82
CA ALA A 101 18.42 0.96 -2.70
C ALA A 101 19.11 1.12 -4.05
N ALA A 102 19.01 0.12 -4.93
CA ALA A 102 19.58 0.15 -6.28
C ALA A 102 18.92 1.22 -7.17
N ASP A 103 17.59 1.30 -7.17
CA ASP A 103 16.85 2.29 -7.96
C ASP A 103 17.16 3.72 -7.50
N ARG A 104 17.23 3.94 -6.18
CA ARG A 104 17.65 5.24 -5.62
C ARG A 104 19.09 5.59 -5.99
N ALA A 105 20.01 4.64 -5.91
CA ALA A 105 21.41 4.84 -6.32
C ALA A 105 21.52 5.14 -7.82
N ALA A 106 20.61 4.60 -8.63
CA ALA A 106 20.49 4.91 -10.05
C ALA A 106 19.81 6.27 -10.34
N GLY A 107 19.44 7.05 -9.30
CA GLY A 107 18.81 8.36 -9.43
C GLY A 107 17.34 8.29 -9.84
N MET A 108 16.62 7.19 -9.53
CA MET A 108 15.19 7.07 -9.76
C MET A 108 14.38 7.65 -8.60
N ASP A 109 13.28 8.32 -8.92
CA ASP A 109 12.26 8.66 -7.93
C ASP A 109 11.45 7.41 -7.58
N CYS A 110 11.67 6.86 -6.39
CA CYS A 110 10.97 5.69 -5.89
C CYS A 110 9.66 6.11 -5.21
N VAL A 111 8.51 5.63 -5.70
CA VAL A 111 7.18 6.01 -5.25
C VAL A 111 6.39 4.78 -4.81
N LEU A 112 5.80 4.84 -3.63
CA LEU A 112 4.87 3.80 -3.17
C LEU A 112 3.48 4.03 -3.78
N VAL A 113 2.92 3.03 -4.46
CA VAL A 113 1.58 3.09 -5.08
C VAL A 113 0.74 1.93 -4.58
N THR A 114 -0.10 2.17 -3.59
CA THR A 114 -0.74 1.08 -2.84
C THR A 114 -2.22 1.27 -2.58
N ALA A 115 -2.95 0.16 -2.52
CA ALA A 115 -4.31 0.15 -1.98
C ALA A 115 -4.36 0.31 -0.46
N ALA A 116 -3.25 0.17 0.25
CA ALA A 116 -3.19 0.36 1.71
C ALA A 116 -3.67 1.75 2.13
N PRO A 117 -4.21 1.91 3.35
CA PRO A 117 -4.52 3.22 3.92
C PRO A 117 -3.30 4.15 4.02
N GLU A 118 -3.47 5.41 3.62
CA GLU A 118 -2.45 6.47 3.81
C GLU A 118 -1.96 6.56 5.24
N ILE A 119 -2.81 6.23 6.19
CA ILE A 119 -2.62 6.32 7.63
C ILE A 119 -1.26 5.77 8.08
N TYR A 120 -0.85 4.63 7.50
CA TYR A 120 0.44 4.02 7.78
C TYR A 120 1.33 3.90 6.53
N ALA A 121 0.75 3.96 5.33
CA ALA A 121 1.52 3.81 4.10
C ALA A 121 2.49 4.98 3.89
N ASP A 122 2.08 6.21 4.23
CA ASP A 122 2.93 7.41 4.16
C ASP A 122 4.14 7.27 5.09
N ALA A 123 3.93 6.81 6.33
CA ALA A 123 5.03 6.58 7.28
C ALA A 123 5.95 5.42 6.85
N MET A 124 5.39 4.35 6.25
CA MET A 124 6.21 3.27 5.69
C MET A 124 7.05 3.75 4.50
N ALA A 125 6.47 4.52 3.59
CA ALA A 125 7.19 5.09 2.46
C ALA A 125 8.36 5.98 2.92
N SER A 126 8.08 6.88 3.85
CA SER A 126 9.10 7.75 4.47
C SER A 126 10.23 6.93 5.11
N ALA A 127 9.89 5.92 5.91
CA ALA A 127 10.87 5.08 6.60
C ALA A 127 11.69 4.18 5.65
N LEU A 128 11.17 3.88 4.46
CA LEU A 128 11.90 3.19 3.39
C LEU A 128 12.69 4.16 2.49
N GLY A 129 12.60 5.46 2.73
CA GLY A 129 13.27 6.50 1.96
C GLY A 129 12.69 6.68 0.55
N LEU A 130 11.40 6.41 0.37
CA LEU A 130 10.71 6.65 -0.89
C LEU A 130 10.34 8.13 -1.04
N ALA A 131 10.36 8.65 -2.26
CA ALA A 131 10.15 10.06 -2.56
C ALA A 131 8.68 10.49 -2.37
N ALA A 132 7.74 9.57 -2.58
CA ALA A 132 6.31 9.85 -2.44
C ALA A 132 5.51 8.58 -2.11
N CYS A 133 4.26 8.80 -1.65
CA CYS A 133 3.28 7.74 -1.41
C CYS A 133 1.92 8.10 -2.03
N ILE A 134 1.41 7.21 -2.86
CA ILE A 134 0.10 7.30 -3.50
C ILE A 134 -0.75 6.15 -2.92
N ALA A 135 -1.48 6.44 -1.84
CA ALA A 135 -2.23 5.46 -1.05
C ALA A 135 -3.74 5.71 -1.10
N THR A 136 -4.53 4.82 -0.48
CA THR A 136 -5.97 5.06 -0.30
C THR A 136 -6.18 6.13 0.77
N ARG A 137 -6.79 7.26 0.37
CA ARG A 137 -7.08 8.40 1.25
C ARG A 137 -8.29 8.14 2.13
N HIS A 138 -8.28 8.72 3.32
CA HIS A 138 -9.38 8.64 4.28
C HIS A 138 -9.92 10.04 4.59
N GLN A 139 -11.22 10.09 4.87
CA GLN A 139 -11.90 11.31 5.29
C GLN A 139 -11.35 11.79 6.64
N ARG A 140 -11.34 13.11 6.82
CA ARG A 140 -10.98 13.77 8.08
C ARG A 140 -12.10 14.72 8.47
N ASP A 141 -12.31 14.89 9.76
CA ASP A 141 -13.21 15.91 10.27
C ASP A 141 -12.54 17.30 10.27
N ALA A 142 -13.30 18.34 10.65
CA ALA A 142 -12.79 19.73 10.71
C ALA A 142 -11.62 19.92 11.69
N ALA A 143 -11.45 19.04 12.66
CA ALA A 143 -10.33 19.02 13.61
C ALA A 143 -9.13 18.19 13.09
N GLY A 144 -9.21 17.64 11.87
CA GLY A 144 -8.17 16.81 11.26
C GLY A 144 -8.15 15.36 11.77
N ASN A 145 -9.12 14.94 12.60
CA ASN A 145 -9.20 13.56 13.06
C ASN A 145 -9.55 12.61 11.91
N LEU A 146 -8.97 11.41 11.95
CA LEU A 146 -9.23 10.38 10.96
C LEU A 146 -10.62 9.78 11.12
N LEU A 147 -11.37 9.72 10.03
CA LEU A 147 -12.64 9.02 9.94
C LEU A 147 -12.46 7.63 9.30
N CYS A 148 -13.37 6.70 9.59
CA CYS A 148 -13.35 5.38 8.97
C CYS A 148 -13.76 5.38 7.48
N GLY A 149 -14.29 6.50 6.97
CA GLY A 149 -14.66 6.66 5.57
C GLY A 149 -13.45 6.82 4.65
N ILE A 150 -13.50 6.18 3.48
CA ILE A 150 -12.51 6.38 2.43
C ILE A 150 -12.92 7.63 1.64
N ASP A 151 -11.97 8.54 1.44
CA ASP A 151 -12.14 9.71 0.58
C ASP A 151 -11.91 9.32 -0.89
N GLY A 152 -12.92 9.51 -1.73
CA GLY A 152 -12.90 9.06 -3.11
C GLY A 152 -12.92 7.54 -3.27
N ALA A 153 -12.13 7.02 -4.20
CA ALA A 153 -12.02 5.60 -4.51
C ALA A 153 -10.90 4.91 -3.71
N ASN A 154 -11.00 3.58 -3.59
CA ASN A 154 -9.87 2.77 -3.10
C ASN A 154 -8.81 2.70 -4.20
N ASN A 155 -7.56 2.98 -3.87
CA ASN A 155 -6.44 3.02 -4.82
C ASN A 155 -6.05 1.62 -5.32
N TYR A 156 -6.85 1.07 -6.25
CA TYR A 156 -6.72 -0.29 -6.74
C TYR A 156 -7.05 -0.39 -8.23
N GLY A 157 -6.33 -1.25 -8.97
CA GLY A 157 -6.55 -1.46 -10.40
C GLY A 157 -6.28 -0.17 -11.21
N SER A 158 -7.23 0.23 -12.06
CA SER A 158 -7.12 1.44 -12.89
C SER A 158 -7.03 2.75 -12.09
N GLU A 159 -7.55 2.77 -10.86
CA GLU A 159 -7.43 3.94 -9.98
C GLU A 159 -5.96 4.25 -9.64
N LYS A 160 -5.09 3.23 -9.55
CA LYS A 160 -3.65 3.43 -9.36
C LYS A 160 -3.06 4.28 -10.49
N VAL A 161 -3.44 4.00 -11.74
CA VAL A 161 -2.95 4.74 -12.91
C VAL A 161 -3.41 6.19 -12.86
N ALA A 162 -4.72 6.43 -12.66
CA ALA A 162 -5.28 7.78 -12.61
C ALA A 162 -4.60 8.64 -11.52
N ARG A 163 -4.29 8.04 -10.36
CA ARG A 163 -3.60 8.75 -9.27
C ARG A 163 -2.12 8.99 -9.55
N VAL A 164 -1.45 8.08 -10.24
CA VAL A 164 -0.06 8.30 -10.68
C VAL A 164 -0.02 9.43 -11.71
N GLU A 165 -0.93 9.47 -12.68
CA GLU A 165 -1.04 10.57 -13.66
C GLU A 165 -1.31 11.90 -12.97
N ALA A 166 -2.24 11.95 -12.01
CA ALA A 166 -2.51 13.14 -11.23
C ALA A 166 -1.28 13.60 -10.42
N TRP A 167 -0.52 12.65 -9.85
CA TRP A 167 0.72 12.94 -9.15
C TRP A 167 1.80 13.49 -10.11
N LEU A 168 2.00 12.87 -11.28
CA LEU A 168 2.92 13.38 -12.30
C LEU A 168 2.58 14.82 -12.69
N THR A 169 1.30 15.08 -12.98
CA THR A 169 0.82 16.43 -13.32
C THR A 169 1.13 17.44 -12.20
N ALA A 170 0.94 17.05 -10.94
CA ALA A 170 1.27 17.90 -9.79
C ALA A 170 2.79 18.17 -9.65
N GLN A 171 3.64 17.30 -10.20
CA GLN A 171 5.09 17.53 -10.30
C GLN A 171 5.49 18.32 -11.58
N GLY A 172 4.53 18.76 -12.39
CA GLY A 172 4.80 19.42 -13.67
C GLY A 172 5.29 18.48 -14.77
N LEU A 173 5.06 17.18 -14.63
CA LEU A 173 5.48 16.14 -15.57
C LEU A 173 4.27 15.56 -16.32
N SER A 174 4.49 15.16 -17.57
CA SER A 174 3.59 14.28 -18.31
C SER A 174 4.12 12.84 -18.33
N ARG A 175 3.27 11.88 -18.71
CA ARG A 175 3.71 10.49 -18.88
C ARG A 175 4.86 10.37 -19.89
N ALA A 176 4.85 11.18 -20.94
CA ALA A 176 5.87 11.17 -22.00
C ALA A 176 7.25 11.67 -21.52
N ASP A 177 7.29 12.46 -20.43
CA ASP A 177 8.53 12.98 -19.85
C ASP A 177 9.25 11.95 -18.97
N CYS A 178 8.60 10.78 -18.72
CA CYS A 178 9.02 9.82 -17.72
C CYS A 178 9.39 8.47 -18.35
N HIS A 179 10.38 7.81 -17.74
CA HIS A 179 10.61 6.37 -17.88
C HIS A 179 10.23 5.69 -16.58
N ILE A 180 9.18 4.87 -16.62
CA ILE A 180 8.55 4.29 -15.44
C ILE A 180 8.79 2.79 -15.39
N THR A 181 9.30 2.30 -14.25
CA THR A 181 9.33 0.86 -13.90
C THR A 181 8.31 0.61 -12.81
N ALA A 182 7.44 -0.41 -12.94
CA ALA A 182 6.44 -0.76 -11.94
C ALA A 182 6.66 -2.17 -11.39
N TYR A 183 6.62 -2.31 -10.06
CA TYR A 183 6.79 -3.55 -9.33
C TYR A 183 5.51 -3.91 -8.57
N THR A 184 4.96 -5.12 -8.77
CA THR A 184 3.79 -5.63 -8.06
C THR A 184 3.80 -7.16 -7.99
N ASP A 185 3.13 -7.75 -6.98
CA ASP A 185 3.01 -9.20 -6.80
C ASP A 185 1.87 -9.82 -7.62
N HIS A 186 0.96 -9.04 -8.18
CA HIS A 186 -0.30 -9.58 -8.68
C HIS A 186 -0.73 -9.03 -10.04
N ALA A 187 -1.12 -9.95 -10.93
CA ALA A 187 -1.61 -9.62 -12.27
C ALA A 187 -2.89 -8.75 -12.29
N SER A 188 -3.62 -8.62 -11.17
CA SER A 188 -4.73 -7.66 -11.07
C SER A 188 -4.29 -6.20 -11.14
N ASP A 189 -2.99 -5.95 -10.99
CA ASP A 189 -2.36 -4.65 -11.19
C ASP A 189 -1.86 -4.46 -12.63
N ALA A 190 -2.34 -5.28 -13.57
CA ALA A 190 -2.07 -5.11 -15.01
C ALA A 190 -2.22 -3.66 -15.51
N PRO A 191 -3.20 -2.85 -15.06
CA PRO A 191 -3.28 -1.46 -15.49
C PRO A 191 -2.00 -0.67 -15.20
N ILE A 192 -1.40 -0.78 -14.02
CA ILE A 192 -0.17 -0.05 -13.67
C ILE A 192 1.06 -0.65 -14.34
N LEU A 193 1.11 -1.99 -14.51
CA LEU A 193 2.18 -2.67 -15.23
C LEU A 193 2.20 -2.29 -16.71
N ASN A 194 1.03 -2.16 -17.34
CA ASN A 194 0.90 -1.75 -18.75
C ASN A 194 1.08 -0.23 -18.95
N PHE A 195 0.86 0.55 -17.90
CA PHE A 195 1.13 1.99 -17.90
C PHE A 195 2.64 2.27 -17.86
N ALA A 196 3.42 1.40 -17.22
CA ALA A 196 4.88 1.52 -17.11
C ALA A 196 5.59 1.14 -18.42
N ASP A 197 6.82 1.63 -18.62
CA ASP A 197 7.71 1.21 -19.70
C ASP A 197 8.31 -0.17 -19.41
N ALA A 198 8.49 -0.50 -18.13
CA ALA A 198 8.92 -1.81 -17.67
C ALA A 198 8.04 -2.29 -16.52
N GLY A 199 7.33 -3.41 -16.73
CA GLY A 199 6.56 -4.09 -15.68
C GLY A 199 7.35 -5.25 -15.09
N VAL A 200 7.35 -5.38 -13.76
CA VAL A 200 8.01 -6.45 -13.02
C VAL A 200 7.03 -7.13 -12.06
N LEU A 201 6.77 -8.42 -12.27
CA LEU A 201 6.02 -9.24 -11.33
C LEU A 201 6.95 -9.80 -10.26
N VAL A 202 6.69 -9.47 -9.00
CA VAL A 202 7.48 -9.91 -7.84
C VAL A 202 6.87 -11.18 -7.26
N GLY A 203 7.66 -12.24 -7.18
CA GLY A 203 7.26 -13.52 -6.60
C GLY A 203 7.58 -14.71 -7.50
N HIS A 204 7.22 -15.91 -7.02
CA HIS A 204 7.39 -17.15 -7.78
C HIS A 204 6.24 -17.36 -8.75
N TYR A 205 6.52 -17.22 -10.03
CA TYR A 205 5.58 -17.52 -11.12
C TYR A 205 6.16 -18.64 -11.98
N ALA A 206 5.38 -19.70 -12.20
CA ALA A 206 5.82 -20.84 -13.02
C ALA A 206 5.99 -20.49 -14.51
N LYS A 207 5.35 -19.42 -14.98
CA LYS A 207 5.42 -18.95 -16.38
C LYS A 207 5.41 -17.42 -16.44
N PRO A 208 6.11 -16.82 -17.42
CA PRO A 208 5.96 -15.41 -17.73
C PRO A 208 4.48 -15.06 -17.94
N HIS A 209 4.04 -13.94 -17.40
CA HIS A 209 2.65 -13.48 -17.49
C HIS A 209 2.61 -12.06 -18.04
N GLY A 210 1.77 -11.81 -19.05
CA GLY A 210 1.52 -10.47 -19.58
C GLY A 210 2.71 -9.78 -20.28
N GLY A 211 3.78 -10.51 -20.59
CA GLY A 211 4.99 -9.93 -21.21
C GLY A 211 5.89 -9.17 -20.23
N TRP A 212 5.54 -9.17 -18.92
CA TRP A 212 6.33 -8.50 -17.87
C TRP A 212 7.50 -9.38 -17.40
N SER A 213 8.57 -8.77 -16.92
CA SER A 213 9.68 -9.46 -16.30
C SER A 213 9.29 -9.98 -14.90
N GLN A 214 10.10 -10.88 -14.34
CA GLN A 214 9.85 -11.49 -13.03
C GLN A 214 11.05 -11.26 -12.12
N ALA A 215 10.77 -11.05 -10.83
CA ALA A 215 11.78 -10.95 -9.79
C ALA A 215 11.33 -11.72 -8.55
N ASP A 216 12.25 -12.47 -7.94
CA ASP A 216 12.03 -13.10 -6.63
C ASP A 216 12.73 -12.26 -5.55
N TRP A 217 11.94 -11.69 -4.65
CA TRP A 217 12.44 -10.90 -3.52
C TRP A 217 12.38 -11.61 -2.18
N SER A 218 11.97 -12.89 -2.16
CA SER A 218 11.79 -13.68 -0.94
C SER A 218 13.11 -14.08 -0.27
N GLY A 219 14.18 -14.26 -1.07
CA GLY A 219 15.52 -14.58 -0.62
C GLY A 219 16.33 -13.37 -0.15
N ALA A 220 17.38 -13.57 0.61
CA ALA A 220 18.43 -12.57 0.79
C ALA A 220 19.08 -12.32 -0.57
N ALA A 221 19.38 -11.06 -0.89
CA ALA A 221 20.23 -10.75 -2.03
C ALA A 221 21.55 -11.53 -1.85
N ALA A 222 21.88 -12.36 -2.84
CA ALA A 222 23.14 -13.06 -2.87
C ALA A 222 24.31 -12.07 -3.01
#